data_88620af4174d7fb5ac6f530215d380e1
#
_entry.id   88620af4174d7fb5ac6f530215d380e1
#
_cell.length_a   1.000
_cell.length_b   1.000
_cell.length_c   1.000
_cell.angle_alpha   90.00
_cell.angle_beta   90.00
_cell.angle_gamma   90.00
#
_symmetry.space_group_name_H-M   'P 1'
#
loop_
_entity.id
_entity.type
_entity.pdbx_description
1 polymer ?
#
loop_
_entity_poly.entity_id
_entity_poly.type
_entity_poly.pdbx_seq_one_letter_code
_entity_poly.pdbx_strand_id
1 'polypeptide(L)'
;MRNAAVNSDWNFTNKLRLLEAEKQSLSFNHHEAIASYDASIASAKKSGFIHEQGLACEKAAFYHKRKGSVRIAMGYFEQARQCYEEWGSSVKVNSIQGELNNAQILLNNELARRG
;
A
#
# COMPACT_ATOMS: atom_id res chain seq x y z
N MET A 1 -14.46 24.98 5.27
CA MET A 1 -14.45 24.46 4.92
C MET A 1 -14.11 24.07 4.14
N ARG A 2 -13.93 23.80 4.00
CA ARG A 2 -13.68 23.43 3.24
C ARG A 2 -14.12 22.94 2.49
N ASN A 3 -14.25 22.98 2.63
CA ASN A 3 -14.46 22.66 1.36
C ASN A 3 -14.59 21.20 1.17
N ALA A 4 -15.61 20.64 1.80
CA ALA A 4 -15.89 19.23 1.77
C ALA A 4 -16.04 18.71 0.33
N ALA A 5 -16.62 19.51 -0.56
CA ALA A 5 -16.79 19.10 -1.96
C ALA A 5 -15.47 18.91 -2.67
N VAL A 6 -14.51 19.81 -2.46
CA VAL A 6 -13.19 19.68 -3.06
C VAL A 6 -12.46 18.45 -2.50
N ASN A 7 -12.57 18.26 -1.19
CA ASN A 7 -11.95 17.09 -0.56
C ASN A 7 -12.57 15.79 -1.08
N SER A 8 -13.89 15.79 -1.30
CA SER A 8 -14.58 14.63 -1.86
C SER A 8 -14.08 14.30 -3.26
N ASP A 9 -13.85 15.33 -4.08
CA ASP A 9 -13.35 15.12 -5.43
C ASP A 9 -11.96 14.51 -5.42
N TRP A 10 -11.08 15.01 -4.55
CA TRP A 10 -9.75 14.43 -4.40
C TRP A 10 -9.82 12.98 -3.95
N ASN A 11 -10.66 12.70 -2.95
CA ASN A 11 -10.84 11.34 -2.45
C ASN A 11 -11.34 10.41 -3.55
N PHE A 12 -12.30 10.88 -4.35
CA PHE A 12 -12.85 10.09 -5.43
C PHE A 12 -11.78 9.72 -6.45
N THR A 13 -10.95 10.69 -6.84
CA THR A 13 -9.88 10.46 -7.80
C THR A 13 -8.89 9.43 -7.28
N ASN A 14 -8.46 9.56 -6.03
CA ASN A 14 -7.52 8.63 -5.42
C ASN A 14 -8.10 7.23 -5.36
N LYS A 15 -9.37 7.10 -5.00
CA LYS A 15 -10.04 5.81 -4.93
C LYS A 15 -10.19 5.18 -6.31
N LEU A 16 -10.46 5.98 -7.33
CA LEU A 16 -10.53 5.45 -8.69
C LEU A 16 -9.19 4.88 -9.14
N ARG A 17 -8.10 5.59 -8.83
CA ARG A 17 -6.77 5.10 -9.19
C ARG A 17 -6.46 3.79 -8.50
N LEU A 18 -6.84 3.68 -7.22
CA LEU A 18 -6.61 2.46 -6.47
C LEU A 18 -7.46 1.31 -7.02
N LEU A 19 -8.72 1.57 -7.35
CA LEU A 19 -9.58 0.55 -7.97
C LEU A 19 -9.02 0.08 -9.30
N GLU A 20 -8.46 1.01 -10.08
CA GLU A 20 -7.82 0.66 -11.34
C GLU A 20 -6.64 -0.28 -11.12
N ALA A 21 -5.81 0.03 -10.11
CA ALA A 21 -4.67 -0.81 -9.76
C ALA A 21 -5.13 -2.20 -9.31
N GLU A 22 -6.18 -2.25 -8.49
CA GLU A 22 -6.72 -3.53 -8.02
C GLU A 22 -7.24 -4.37 -9.19
N LYS A 23 -7.91 -3.72 -10.14
CA LYS A 23 -8.40 -4.38 -11.33
C LYS A 23 -7.25 -4.96 -12.16
N GLN A 24 -6.20 -4.16 -12.34
CA GLN A 24 -5.04 -4.60 -13.11
C GLN A 24 -4.26 -5.70 -12.40
N SER A 25 -4.34 -5.75 -11.07
CA SER A 25 -3.67 -6.81 -10.32
C SER A 25 -4.26 -8.18 -10.61
N LEU A 26 -5.49 -8.24 -11.12
CA LEU A 26 -6.15 -9.49 -11.49
C LEU A 26 -5.79 -9.93 -12.91
N SER A 27 -5.14 -9.07 -13.67
CA SER A 27 -4.67 -9.40 -15.02
C SER A 27 -3.26 -9.94 -14.96
N PHE A 28 -2.74 -10.38 -16.09
CA PHE A 28 -1.37 -10.85 -16.16
C PHE A 28 -0.37 -9.71 -16.41
N ASN A 29 -0.84 -8.47 -16.42
CA ASN A 29 0.03 -7.34 -16.71
C ASN A 29 0.64 -6.78 -15.42
N HIS A 30 1.72 -7.44 -14.99
CA HIS A 30 2.42 -7.10 -13.75
C HIS A 30 2.95 -5.66 -13.74
N HIS A 31 3.54 -5.23 -14.88
CA HIS A 31 4.10 -3.88 -14.95
C HIS A 31 3.03 -2.79 -14.80
N GLU A 32 1.87 -3.01 -15.43
CA GLU A 32 0.78 -2.03 -15.32
C GLU A 32 0.22 -1.99 -13.91
N ALA A 33 0.10 -3.14 -13.26
CA ALA A 33 -0.38 -3.19 -11.88
C ALA A 33 0.54 -2.40 -10.96
N ILE A 34 1.85 -2.63 -11.06
CA ILE A 34 2.83 -1.91 -10.23
C ILE A 34 2.74 -0.41 -10.50
N ALA A 35 2.71 -0.01 -11.77
CA ALA A 35 2.65 1.40 -12.14
C ALA A 35 1.38 2.06 -11.59
N SER A 36 0.25 1.35 -11.64
CA SER A 36 -1.01 1.89 -11.13
C SER A 36 -1.02 2.04 -9.61
N TYR A 37 -0.45 1.09 -8.88
CA TYR A 37 -0.32 1.24 -7.43
C TYR A 37 0.58 2.43 -7.10
N ASP A 38 1.72 2.55 -7.77
CA ASP A 38 2.64 3.66 -7.51
C ASP A 38 2.00 5.00 -7.86
N ALA A 39 1.21 5.06 -8.94
CA ALA A 39 0.49 6.27 -9.31
C ALA A 39 -0.56 6.64 -8.26
N SER A 40 -1.23 5.63 -7.69
CA SER A 40 -2.21 5.86 -6.64
C SER A 40 -1.55 6.42 -5.38
N ILE A 41 -0.39 5.87 -5.01
CA ILE A 41 0.38 6.36 -3.85
C ILE A 41 0.80 7.81 -4.10
N ALA A 42 1.35 8.09 -5.26
CA ALA A 42 1.82 9.44 -5.59
C ALA A 42 0.68 10.44 -5.62
N SER A 43 -0.48 10.04 -6.14
CA SER A 43 -1.66 10.89 -6.19
C SER A 43 -2.14 11.26 -4.78
N ALA A 44 -2.22 10.29 -3.90
CA ALA A 44 -2.64 10.54 -2.52
C ALA A 44 -1.64 11.42 -1.78
N LYS A 45 -0.35 11.18 -1.99
CA LYS A 45 0.72 11.99 -1.39
C LYS A 45 0.63 13.43 -1.86
N LYS A 46 0.47 13.63 -3.17
CA LYS A 46 0.37 14.95 -3.74
C LYS A 46 -0.85 15.70 -3.23
N SER A 47 -1.95 14.99 -3.01
CA SER A 47 -3.20 15.57 -2.49
C SER A 47 -3.17 15.82 -0.99
N GLY A 48 -2.20 15.27 -0.29
CA GLY A 48 -2.07 15.42 1.16
C GLY A 48 -3.02 14.54 1.97
N PHE A 49 -3.58 13.50 1.37
CA PHE A 49 -4.47 12.59 2.07
C PHE A 49 -3.67 11.40 2.61
N ILE A 50 -3.12 11.59 3.81
CA ILE A 50 -2.15 10.65 4.39
C ILE A 50 -2.75 9.25 4.60
N HIS A 51 -4.02 9.15 5.02
CA HIS A 51 -4.62 7.84 5.24
C HIS A 51 -4.86 7.11 3.91
N GLU A 52 -5.17 7.84 2.84
CA GLU A 52 -5.34 7.23 1.52
C GLU A 52 -4.00 6.80 0.95
N GLN A 53 -2.96 7.58 1.22
CA GLN A 53 -1.60 7.18 0.86
C GLN A 53 -1.23 5.87 1.56
N GLY A 54 -1.54 5.78 2.85
CA GLY A 54 -1.31 4.55 3.62
C GLY A 54 -2.07 3.36 3.05
N LEU A 55 -3.34 3.57 2.69
CA LEU A 55 -4.15 2.52 2.11
C LEU A 55 -3.58 2.04 0.77
N ALA A 56 -3.16 2.97 -0.08
CA ALA A 56 -2.57 2.61 -1.37
C ALA A 56 -1.27 1.82 -1.19
N CYS A 57 -0.44 2.23 -0.23
CA CYS A 57 0.78 1.48 0.09
C CYS A 57 0.46 0.09 0.60
N GLU A 58 -0.54 -0.03 1.46
CA GLU A 58 -0.97 -1.31 2.01
C GLU A 58 -1.43 -2.24 0.89
N LYS A 59 -2.24 -1.74 -0.04
CA LYS A 59 -2.73 -2.55 -1.16
C LYS A 59 -1.59 -2.98 -2.08
N ALA A 60 -0.64 -2.08 -2.34
CA ALA A 60 0.54 -2.42 -3.13
C ALA A 60 1.35 -3.52 -2.43
N ALA A 61 1.50 -3.41 -1.11
CA ALA A 61 2.22 -4.42 -0.33
C ALA A 61 1.58 -5.79 -0.45
N PHE A 62 0.26 -5.85 -0.31
CA PHE A 62 -0.45 -7.13 -0.44
C PHE A 62 -0.33 -7.70 -1.85
N TYR A 63 -0.35 -6.84 -2.86
CA TYR A 63 -0.13 -7.30 -4.24
C TYR A 63 1.21 -8.01 -4.37
N HIS A 64 2.28 -7.37 -3.90
CA HIS A 64 3.62 -7.95 -4.00
C HIS A 64 3.75 -9.21 -3.15
N LYS A 65 3.10 -9.24 -1.99
CA LYS A 65 3.09 -10.41 -1.14
C LYS A 65 2.47 -11.60 -1.88
N ARG A 66 1.34 -11.38 -2.55
CA ARG A 66 0.68 -12.45 -3.33
C ARG A 66 1.55 -12.96 -4.46
N LYS A 67 2.40 -12.09 -5.02
CA LYS A 67 3.31 -12.47 -6.11
C LYS A 67 4.61 -13.10 -5.59
N GLY A 68 4.76 -13.22 -4.29
CA GLY A 68 5.97 -13.82 -3.71
C GLY A 68 7.13 -12.85 -3.54
N SER A 69 6.92 -11.56 -3.82
CA SER A 69 7.96 -10.54 -3.69
C SER A 69 7.95 -9.96 -2.29
N VAL A 70 8.37 -10.75 -1.31
CA VAL A 70 8.23 -10.41 0.10
C VAL A 70 9.04 -9.17 0.48
N ARG A 71 10.27 -9.03 -0.04
CA ARG A 71 11.10 -7.86 0.28
C ARG A 71 10.46 -6.57 -0.23
N ILE A 72 9.92 -6.61 -1.45
CA ILE A 72 9.25 -5.44 -2.02
C ILE A 72 7.99 -5.13 -1.21
N ALA A 73 7.24 -6.16 -0.85
CA ALA A 73 6.04 -5.99 -0.02
C ALA A 73 6.39 -5.31 1.31
N MET A 74 7.49 -5.70 1.95
CA MET A 74 7.91 -5.10 3.21
C MET A 74 8.16 -3.60 3.07
N GLY A 75 8.76 -3.17 1.95
CA GLY A 75 8.99 -1.75 1.70
C GLY A 75 7.69 -0.96 1.67
N TYR A 76 6.68 -1.50 0.99
CA TYR A 76 5.36 -0.86 0.93
C TYR A 76 4.65 -0.91 2.28
N PHE A 77 4.75 -2.02 3.01
CA PHE A 77 4.16 -2.09 4.35
C PHE A 77 4.78 -1.05 5.28
N GLU A 78 6.09 -0.85 5.18
CA GLU A 78 6.78 0.15 6.01
C GLU A 78 6.26 1.56 5.69
N GLN A 79 6.08 1.88 4.41
CA GLN A 79 5.51 3.15 4.02
C GLN A 79 4.09 3.31 4.55
N ALA A 80 3.28 2.26 4.47
CA ALA A 80 1.93 2.28 4.99
C ALA A 80 1.92 2.54 6.49
N ARG A 81 2.81 1.87 7.22
CA ARG A 81 2.91 2.04 8.67
C ARG A 81 3.23 3.49 9.03
N GLN A 82 4.18 4.10 8.31
CA GLN A 82 4.53 5.50 8.54
C GLN A 82 3.35 6.42 8.30
N CYS A 83 2.59 6.20 7.23
CA CYS A 83 1.42 7.00 6.93
C CYS A 83 0.37 6.88 8.02
N TYR A 84 0.13 5.67 8.48
CA TYR A 84 -0.87 5.44 9.51
C TYR A 84 -0.44 5.99 10.86
N GLU A 85 0.87 6.00 11.16
CA GLU A 85 1.39 6.65 12.35
C GLU A 85 1.13 8.15 12.31
N GLU A 86 1.42 8.79 11.18
CA GLU A 86 1.17 10.21 11.03
C GLU A 86 -0.31 10.54 11.12
N TRP A 87 -1.14 9.67 10.57
CA TRP A 87 -2.58 9.85 10.63
C TRP A 87 -3.13 9.62 12.03
N GLY A 88 -2.42 8.84 12.84
CA GLY A 88 -2.80 8.61 14.23
C GLY A 88 -3.65 7.38 14.48
N SER A 89 -3.60 6.40 13.60
CA SER A 89 -4.38 5.17 13.74
C SER A 89 -3.54 4.04 14.33
N SER A 90 -3.62 3.84 15.63
CA SER A 90 -2.88 2.75 16.28
C SER A 90 -3.36 1.39 15.81
N VAL A 91 -4.66 1.27 15.49
CA VAL A 91 -5.21 0.01 14.98
C VAL A 91 -4.54 -0.37 13.66
N LYS A 92 -4.43 0.59 12.75
CA LYS A 92 -3.80 0.33 11.45
C LYS A 92 -2.30 0.08 11.60
N VAL A 93 -1.64 0.85 12.46
CA VAL A 93 -0.21 0.65 12.70
C VAL A 93 0.05 -0.77 13.21
N ASN A 94 -0.74 -1.23 14.19
CA ASN A 94 -0.57 -2.56 14.74
C ASN A 94 -0.84 -3.64 13.70
N SER A 95 -1.85 -3.45 12.86
CA SER A 95 -2.18 -4.39 11.80
C SER A 95 -1.01 -4.52 10.82
N ILE A 96 -0.45 -3.40 10.40
CA ILE A 96 0.67 -3.40 9.45
C ILE A 96 1.93 -3.98 10.10
N GLN A 97 2.15 -3.68 11.38
CA GLN A 97 3.30 -4.25 12.09
C GLN A 97 3.22 -5.77 12.11
N GLY A 98 2.02 -6.33 12.27
CA GLY A 98 1.81 -7.77 12.20
C GLY A 98 2.22 -8.33 10.85
N GLU A 99 1.86 -7.63 9.76
CA GLU A 99 2.26 -8.05 8.42
C GLU A 99 3.77 -7.99 8.23
N LEU A 100 4.41 -6.95 8.76
CA LEU A 100 5.86 -6.83 8.68
C LEU A 100 6.56 -7.95 9.44
N ASN A 101 6.05 -8.29 10.62
CA ASN A 101 6.59 -9.39 11.42
C ASN A 101 6.47 -10.72 10.67
N ASN A 102 5.32 -10.98 10.07
CA ASN A 102 5.09 -12.19 9.30
C ASN A 102 6.01 -12.26 8.08
N ALA A 103 6.20 -11.14 7.40
CA ALA A 103 7.09 -11.06 6.24
C ALA A 103 8.54 -11.37 6.66
N GLN A 104 8.96 -10.86 7.81
CA GLN A 104 10.31 -11.12 8.30
C GLN A 104 10.52 -12.60 8.59
N ILE A 105 9.50 -13.25 9.16
CA ILE A 105 9.56 -14.69 9.42
C ILE A 105 9.71 -15.47 8.10
N LEU A 106 8.94 -15.08 7.09
CA LEU A 106 9.02 -15.74 5.77
C LEU A 106 10.41 -15.59 5.17
N LEU A 107 11.00 -14.39 5.26
CA LEU A 107 12.35 -14.16 4.75
C LEU A 107 13.38 -14.98 5.50
N ASN A 108 13.26 -15.06 6.82
CA ASN A 108 14.20 -15.83 7.63
C ASN A 108 14.12 -17.32 7.29
N ASN A 109 12.91 -17.82 7.08
CA ASN A 109 12.73 -19.23 6.70
C ASN A 109 13.31 -19.51 5.32
N GLU A 110 13.15 -18.59 4.39
CA GLU A 110 13.70 -18.74 3.05
C GLU A 110 15.23 -18.76 3.09
N LEU A 111 15.83 -17.85 3.85
CA LEU A 111 17.28 -17.80 4.00
C LEU A 111 17.82 -19.08 4.65
N ALA A 112 17.11 -19.59 5.65
CA ALA A 112 17.51 -20.84 6.30
C ALA A 112 17.48 -22.01 5.33
N ARG A 113 16.52 -22.06 4.43
CA ARG A 113 16.43 -23.11 3.43
C ARG A 113 17.54 -23.03 2.40
N ARG A 114 18.02 -21.83 2.10
CA ARG A 114 19.11 -21.63 1.16
C ARG A 114 20.47 -21.92 1.78
N GLY A 115 20.56 -21.70 3.08
CA GLY A 115 21.77 -21.95 3.82
C GLY A 115 21.99 -23.43 4.04
#